data_b56048775a0550733959319da1cf8df8
#
_entry.id   b56048775a0550733959319da1cf8df8
#
_cell.length_a   1.000
_cell.length_b   1.000
_cell.length_c   1.000
_cell.angle_alpha   90.00
_cell.angle_beta   90.00
_cell.angle_gamma   90.00
#
_symmetry.space_group_name_H-M   'P 1'
#
loop_
_entity.id
_entity.type
_entity.pdbx_description
1 polymer ?
#
loop_
_entity_poly.entity_id
_entity_poly.type
_entity_poly.pdbx_seq_one_letter_code
_entity_poly.pdbx_strand_id
1 'polypeptide(L)'
;IYDYLYGKNASTADIWKDETHTLRSLLYAMLLPSANEAAYIVADYMSGSSIDNFVAMMNDEAARIGCTGTTFTDPCGLDPGNVTTARDAYLLVRVAMGYDAFAQAAGEESYQMPASTKHDSPYTILTSDKLVSPSSNYYRPYTKGGKTGSLDDWQNFAGWHTQDGETYVSVVLHSPKTDEDPRPALTETAELMDWAFATFTVTAALDTTQPITELPIVYSSQTDTVMIYPADDMQTLLP
;
A
#
# COMPACT_ATOMS: atom_id res chain seq x y z
N ILE A 1 14.35 -9.23 21.15
CA ILE A 1 13.18 -8.82 20.34
C ILE A 1 11.89 -9.11 21.11
N TYR A 2 11.58 -10.35 21.48
CA TYR A 2 10.31 -10.72 22.11
C TYR A 2 10.00 -9.95 23.41
N ASP A 3 10.96 -9.80 24.31
CA ASP A 3 10.76 -9.03 25.55
C ASP A 3 10.43 -7.56 25.25
N TYR A 4 11.06 -6.97 24.23
CA TYR A 4 10.78 -5.62 23.78
C TYR A 4 9.36 -5.49 23.23
N LEU A 5 8.96 -6.39 22.32
CA LEU A 5 7.64 -6.37 21.67
C LEU A 5 6.51 -6.65 22.68
N TYR A 6 6.73 -7.59 23.61
CA TYR A 6 5.76 -7.89 24.65
C TYR A 6 5.50 -6.68 25.55
N GLY A 7 6.57 -5.96 25.94
CA GLY A 7 6.46 -4.74 26.74
C GLY A 7 5.76 -3.58 26.03
N LYS A 8 5.63 -3.63 24.68
CA LYS A 8 4.95 -2.63 23.85
C LYS A 8 3.53 -3.02 23.46
N ASN A 9 3.01 -4.15 23.92
CA ASN A 9 1.72 -4.70 23.47
C ASN A 9 1.60 -4.76 21.93
N ALA A 10 2.70 -5.14 21.29
CA ALA A 10 2.83 -5.16 19.83
C ALA A 10 1.96 -6.25 19.21
N SER A 11 1.43 -6.00 18.01
CA SER A 11 0.73 -7.02 17.22
C SER A 11 1.69 -8.14 16.83
N THR A 12 1.23 -9.40 16.92
CA THR A 12 2.01 -10.59 16.60
C THR A 12 1.23 -11.56 15.71
N ALA A 13 1.93 -12.48 15.07
CA ALA A 13 1.38 -13.63 14.37
C ALA A 13 1.63 -14.95 15.11
N ASP A 14 1.90 -14.87 16.41
CA ASP A 14 2.21 -16.01 17.29
C ASP A 14 3.43 -16.81 16.81
N ILE A 15 4.45 -16.11 16.31
CA ILE A 15 5.73 -16.71 15.90
C ILE A 15 6.68 -16.69 17.10
N TRP A 16 7.20 -17.87 17.48
CA TRP A 16 8.01 -18.02 18.65
C TRP A 16 9.50 -18.20 18.31
N LYS A 17 10.33 -18.00 19.33
CA LYS A 17 11.77 -18.27 19.22
C LYS A 17 12.03 -19.72 18.81
N ASP A 18 13.03 -19.90 17.94
CA ASP A 18 13.50 -21.19 17.41
C ASP A 18 12.53 -21.86 16.41
N GLU A 19 11.55 -21.11 15.90
CA GLU A 19 10.75 -21.53 14.75
C GLU A 19 11.44 -21.20 13.43
N THR A 20 11.11 -22.00 12.41
CA THR A 20 11.58 -21.75 11.04
C THR A 20 10.38 -21.50 10.13
N HIS A 21 10.38 -20.35 9.49
CA HIS A 21 9.35 -19.92 8.54
C HIS A 21 9.96 -19.57 7.19
N THR A 22 9.16 -19.70 6.13
CA THR A 22 9.56 -19.19 4.82
C THR A 22 9.46 -17.64 4.81
N LEU A 23 10.25 -16.99 3.95
CA LEU A 23 10.14 -15.54 3.75
C LEU A 23 8.74 -15.14 3.30
N ARG A 24 8.06 -16.02 2.49
CA ARG A 24 6.66 -15.81 2.12
C ARG A 24 5.74 -15.78 3.34
N SER A 25 5.83 -16.74 4.24
CA SER A 25 5.00 -16.77 5.46
C SER A 25 5.24 -15.54 6.35
N LEU A 26 6.50 -15.10 6.46
CA LEU A 26 6.85 -13.87 7.20
C LEU A 26 6.28 -12.61 6.52
N LEU A 27 6.26 -12.56 5.19
CA LEU A 27 5.63 -11.46 4.46
C LEU A 27 4.13 -11.37 4.76
N TYR A 28 3.42 -12.49 4.73
CA TYR A 28 2.00 -12.53 5.13
C TYR A 28 1.81 -12.14 6.60
N ALA A 29 2.67 -12.61 7.50
CA ALA A 29 2.62 -12.25 8.91
C ALA A 29 2.83 -10.73 9.13
N MET A 30 3.74 -10.10 8.41
CA MET A 30 3.95 -8.64 8.48
C MET A 30 2.76 -7.86 7.94
N LEU A 31 2.15 -8.32 6.84
CA LEU A 31 1.12 -7.54 6.14
C LEU A 31 -0.27 -7.74 6.74
N LEU A 32 -0.68 -8.96 7.08
CA LEU A 32 -2.04 -9.26 7.53
C LEU A 32 -2.25 -8.85 8.99
N PRO A 33 -1.75 -9.56 10.02
CA PRO A 33 -1.95 -9.15 11.40
C PRO A 33 -1.01 -8.01 11.84
N SER A 34 -0.15 -7.53 10.93
CA SER A 34 0.88 -6.52 11.26
C SER A 34 1.89 -7.03 12.31
N ALA A 35 2.34 -8.28 12.15
CA ALA A 35 3.23 -8.94 13.12
C ALA A 35 4.60 -8.25 13.20
N ASN A 36 4.86 -7.66 14.34
CA ASN A 36 6.11 -6.93 14.57
C ASN A 36 7.31 -7.87 14.66
N GLU A 37 7.17 -9.05 15.27
CA GLU A 37 8.23 -10.06 15.33
C GLU A 37 8.64 -10.54 13.93
N ALA A 38 7.68 -10.67 12.99
CA ALA A 38 7.98 -11.06 11.63
C ALA A 38 8.84 -10.00 10.91
N ALA A 39 8.57 -8.70 11.14
CA ALA A 39 9.38 -7.61 10.60
C ALA A 39 10.81 -7.65 11.13
N TYR A 40 10.98 -7.88 12.43
CA TYR A 40 12.32 -8.02 13.03
C TYR A 40 13.06 -9.28 12.53
N ILE A 41 12.37 -10.41 12.34
CA ILE A 41 12.97 -11.64 11.81
C ILE A 41 13.47 -11.41 10.37
N VAL A 42 12.67 -10.74 9.54
CA VAL A 42 13.09 -10.39 8.18
C VAL A 42 14.26 -9.42 8.19
N ALA A 43 14.22 -8.41 9.07
CA ALA A 43 15.29 -7.44 9.21
C ALA A 43 16.61 -8.10 9.61
N ASP A 44 16.57 -8.98 10.60
CA ASP A 44 17.73 -9.74 11.08
C ASP A 44 18.34 -10.63 9.96
N TYR A 45 17.49 -11.36 9.27
CA TYR A 45 17.90 -12.23 8.16
C TYR A 45 18.53 -11.47 6.99
N MET A 46 17.90 -10.36 6.57
CA MET A 46 18.31 -9.61 5.38
C MET A 46 19.58 -8.77 5.60
N SER A 47 19.86 -8.38 6.84
CA SER A 47 20.99 -7.51 7.20
C SER A 47 22.19 -8.23 7.78
N GLY A 48 22.16 -9.56 7.85
CA GLY A 48 23.22 -10.35 8.49
C GLY A 48 23.29 -10.13 10.00
N SER A 49 22.13 -10.12 10.65
CA SER A 49 21.95 -9.99 12.12
C SER A 49 22.26 -8.60 12.70
N SER A 50 22.00 -7.54 11.91
CA SER A 50 22.11 -6.15 12.37
C SER A 50 20.86 -5.36 12.04
N ILE A 51 20.01 -5.09 13.01
CA ILE A 51 18.80 -4.27 12.82
C ILE A 51 19.16 -2.85 12.32
N ASP A 52 20.22 -2.25 12.85
CA ASP A 52 20.67 -0.91 12.42
C ASP A 52 21.04 -0.90 10.93
N ASN A 53 21.68 -1.97 10.42
CA ASN A 53 21.99 -2.09 9.00
C ASN A 53 20.70 -2.21 8.16
N PHE A 54 19.69 -2.95 8.65
CA PHE A 54 18.42 -3.05 7.95
C PHE A 54 17.69 -1.71 7.92
N VAL A 55 17.67 -0.99 9.03
CA VAL A 55 17.09 0.37 9.10
C VAL A 55 17.81 1.32 8.13
N ALA A 56 19.15 1.23 8.05
CA ALA A 56 19.89 1.99 7.04
C ALA A 56 19.45 1.63 5.61
N MET A 57 19.30 0.34 5.28
CA MET A 57 18.77 -0.11 3.99
C MET A 57 17.35 0.43 3.71
N MET A 58 16.46 0.47 4.72
CA MET A 58 15.13 1.07 4.57
C MET A 58 15.20 2.56 4.24
N ASN A 59 16.07 3.31 4.90
CA ASN A 59 16.26 4.74 4.63
C ASN A 59 16.89 5.00 3.24
N ASP A 60 17.86 4.19 2.84
CA ASP A 60 18.47 4.26 1.50
C ASP A 60 17.43 3.99 0.41
N GLU A 61 16.57 3.00 0.61
CA GLU A 61 15.50 2.69 -0.35
C GLU A 61 14.45 3.80 -0.38
N ALA A 62 14.04 4.36 0.75
CA ALA A 62 13.15 5.51 0.79
C ALA A 62 13.72 6.71 0.01
N ALA A 63 15.02 7.00 0.21
CA ALA A 63 15.71 8.05 -0.54
C ALA A 63 15.75 7.75 -2.05
N ARG A 64 16.03 6.49 -2.45
CA ARG A 64 16.04 6.03 -3.85
C ARG A 64 14.67 6.19 -4.52
N ILE A 65 13.59 5.98 -3.79
CA ILE A 65 12.21 6.16 -4.26
C ILE A 65 11.84 7.64 -4.38
N GLY A 66 12.58 8.54 -3.73
CA GLY A 66 12.34 9.99 -3.72
C GLY A 66 11.50 10.47 -2.53
N CYS A 67 11.49 9.71 -1.44
CA CYS A 67 10.91 10.12 -0.17
C CYS A 67 11.84 11.12 0.51
N THR A 68 11.39 12.34 0.72
CA THR A 68 12.21 13.43 1.29
C THR A 68 11.84 13.80 2.72
N GLY A 69 10.71 13.32 3.20
CA GLY A 69 10.20 13.56 4.56
C GLY A 69 10.02 12.26 5.35
N THR A 70 10.71 11.18 4.95
CA THR A 70 10.62 9.87 5.62
C THR A 70 11.94 9.54 6.30
N THR A 71 11.84 9.07 7.54
CA THR A 71 12.95 8.47 8.30
C THR A 71 12.43 7.24 9.03
N PHE A 72 13.15 6.13 8.90
CA PHE A 72 12.89 4.92 9.65
C PHE A 72 13.93 4.76 10.76
N THR A 73 13.50 4.31 11.94
CA THR A 73 14.33 4.04 13.13
C THR A 73 14.14 2.62 13.65
N ASP A 74 13.09 1.93 13.21
CA ASP A 74 12.87 0.50 13.44
C ASP A 74 12.20 -0.17 12.23
N PRO A 75 12.20 -1.52 12.13
CA PRO A 75 11.61 -2.22 11.00
C PRO A 75 10.08 -2.41 11.09
N CYS A 76 9.44 -2.05 12.19
CA CYS A 76 8.04 -2.42 12.45
C CYS A 76 7.10 -1.23 12.71
N GLY A 77 7.62 -0.02 12.95
CA GLY A 77 6.82 1.18 13.14
C GLY A 77 6.42 1.48 14.59
N LEU A 78 7.05 0.84 15.58
CA LEU A 78 6.78 1.08 17.00
C LEU A 78 7.64 2.19 17.60
N ASP A 79 8.78 2.49 17.02
CA ASP A 79 9.64 3.57 17.49
C ASP A 79 9.08 4.92 17.03
N PRO A 80 8.94 5.90 17.96
CA PRO A 80 8.40 7.23 17.61
C PRO A 80 9.31 8.05 16.68
N GLY A 81 10.54 7.61 16.46
CA GLY A 81 11.45 8.20 15.47
C GLY A 81 11.08 7.88 14.04
N ASN A 82 10.20 6.91 13.79
CA ASN A 82 9.64 6.68 12.45
C ASN A 82 8.72 7.83 12.06
N VAL A 83 9.09 8.54 11.02
CA VAL A 83 8.31 9.66 10.49
C VAL A 83 8.16 9.54 8.99
N THR A 84 7.03 10.01 8.46
CA THR A 84 6.76 10.05 7.03
C THR A 84 5.80 11.19 6.69
N THR A 85 5.56 11.38 5.40
CA THR A 85 4.51 12.27 4.86
C THR A 85 3.51 11.48 4.04
N ALA A 86 2.31 12.01 3.81
CA ALA A 86 1.33 11.38 2.94
C ALA A 86 1.86 11.18 1.51
N ARG A 87 2.65 12.16 1.00
CA ARG A 87 3.31 12.04 -0.30
C ARG A 87 4.31 10.89 -0.35
N ASP A 88 5.13 10.75 0.68
CA ASP A 88 6.16 9.70 0.71
C ASP A 88 5.52 8.31 0.90
N ALA A 89 4.50 8.20 1.77
CA ALA A 89 3.73 6.98 1.91
C ALA A 89 3.05 6.56 0.59
N TYR A 90 2.54 7.53 -0.20
CA TYR A 90 2.06 7.28 -1.56
C TYR A 90 3.17 6.69 -2.46
N LEU A 91 4.38 7.26 -2.44
CA LEU A 91 5.50 6.77 -3.24
C LEU A 91 5.88 5.33 -2.85
N LEU A 92 5.92 5.04 -1.55
CA LEU A 92 6.20 3.70 -1.02
C LEU A 92 5.14 2.69 -1.48
N VAL A 93 3.85 3.00 -1.34
CA VAL A 93 2.75 2.13 -1.79
C VAL A 93 2.81 1.91 -3.30
N ARG A 94 3.03 2.98 -4.09
CA ARG A 94 3.11 2.88 -5.55
C ARG A 94 4.24 1.96 -6.02
N VAL A 95 5.37 1.95 -5.32
CA VAL A 95 6.47 1.02 -5.63
C VAL A 95 6.14 -0.38 -5.15
N ALA A 96 5.63 -0.53 -3.91
CA ALA A 96 5.36 -1.82 -3.30
C ALA A 96 4.28 -2.61 -4.05
N MET A 97 3.18 -1.95 -4.49
CA MET A 97 2.11 -2.62 -5.24
C MET A 97 2.55 -3.17 -6.61
N GLY A 98 3.70 -2.74 -7.12
CA GLY A 98 4.31 -3.27 -8.34
C GLY A 98 5.02 -4.60 -8.14
N TYR A 99 5.19 -5.09 -6.91
CA TYR A 99 5.72 -6.41 -6.62
C TYR A 99 4.58 -7.40 -6.39
N ASP A 100 4.43 -8.39 -7.26
CA ASP A 100 3.32 -9.37 -7.22
C ASP A 100 3.18 -10.04 -5.85
N ALA A 101 4.29 -10.44 -5.22
CA ALA A 101 4.26 -11.08 -3.91
C ALA A 101 3.70 -10.16 -2.81
N PHE A 102 4.03 -8.86 -2.86
CA PHE A 102 3.48 -7.88 -1.94
C PHE A 102 2.00 -7.60 -2.23
N ALA A 103 1.66 -7.35 -3.49
CA ALA A 103 0.29 -7.05 -3.91
C ALA A 103 -0.66 -8.21 -3.56
N GLN A 104 -0.25 -9.45 -3.83
CA GLN A 104 -1.02 -10.63 -3.45
C GLN A 104 -1.21 -10.70 -1.92
N ALA A 105 -0.12 -10.59 -1.15
CA ALA A 105 -0.21 -10.74 0.29
C ALA A 105 -1.04 -9.62 0.95
N ALA A 106 -0.90 -8.37 0.50
CA ALA A 106 -1.63 -7.23 1.05
C ALA A 106 -3.14 -7.25 0.72
N GLY A 107 -3.54 -7.96 -0.34
CA GLY A 107 -4.94 -8.09 -0.76
C GLY A 107 -5.69 -9.28 -0.15
N GLU A 108 -5.01 -10.18 0.56
CA GLU A 108 -5.65 -11.36 1.13
C GLU A 108 -6.33 -11.07 2.48
N GLU A 109 -7.49 -11.69 2.70
CA GLU A 109 -8.19 -11.62 3.98
C GLU A 109 -7.51 -12.45 5.07
N SER A 110 -6.92 -13.58 4.68
CA SER A 110 -6.31 -14.53 5.61
C SER A 110 -5.17 -15.31 4.95
N TYR A 111 -4.30 -15.85 5.78
CA TYR A 111 -3.26 -16.77 5.34
C TYR A 111 -3.11 -17.92 6.34
N GLN A 112 -2.91 -19.14 5.82
CA GLN A 112 -2.67 -20.30 6.66
C GLN A 112 -1.17 -20.46 6.92
N MET A 113 -0.75 -20.10 8.11
CA MET A 113 0.61 -20.36 8.57
C MET A 113 0.85 -21.87 8.67
N PRO A 114 1.98 -22.37 8.18
CA PRO A 114 2.30 -23.80 8.27
C PRO A 114 2.55 -24.21 9.72
N ALA A 115 2.39 -25.51 9.98
CA ALA A 115 2.87 -26.10 11.25
C ALA A 115 4.38 -25.87 11.41
N SER A 116 4.83 -25.77 12.64
CA SER A 116 6.21 -25.49 13.01
C SER A 116 6.67 -26.31 14.23
N THR A 117 7.81 -26.02 14.78
CA THR A 117 8.30 -26.66 16.02
C THR A 117 7.50 -26.26 17.27
N LYS A 118 6.68 -25.21 17.19
CA LYS A 118 5.87 -24.71 18.32
C LYS A 118 4.36 -24.80 18.05
N HIS A 119 3.96 -25.00 16.80
CA HIS A 119 2.59 -25.19 16.38
C HIS A 119 2.44 -26.58 15.72
N ASP A 120 1.83 -27.54 16.39
CA ASP A 120 1.66 -28.91 15.92
C ASP A 120 0.79 -29.01 14.65
N SER A 121 0.02 -27.96 14.34
CA SER A 121 -0.86 -27.88 13.17
C SER A 121 -0.84 -26.48 12.54
N PRO A 122 -1.16 -26.35 11.23
CA PRO A 122 -1.34 -25.07 10.59
C PRO A 122 -2.41 -24.22 11.31
N TYR A 123 -2.19 -22.89 11.37
CA TYR A 123 -3.12 -21.94 11.97
C TYR A 123 -3.35 -20.74 11.06
N THR A 124 -4.50 -20.09 11.20
CA THR A 124 -4.89 -18.99 10.33
C THR A 124 -4.60 -17.63 10.95
N ILE A 125 -3.91 -16.78 10.22
CA ILE A 125 -3.76 -15.35 10.53
C ILE A 125 -4.72 -14.52 9.66
N LEU A 126 -5.25 -13.42 10.21
CA LEU A 126 -6.25 -12.57 9.55
C LEU A 126 -5.71 -11.17 9.31
N THR A 127 -6.19 -10.54 8.25
CA THR A 127 -5.82 -9.17 7.93
C THR A 127 -6.40 -8.16 8.93
N SER A 128 -5.60 -7.15 9.26
CA SER A 128 -6.02 -5.92 9.94
C SER A 128 -6.70 -4.92 9.00
N ASP A 129 -6.46 -5.02 7.69
CA ASP A 129 -7.14 -4.25 6.65
C ASP A 129 -8.56 -4.80 6.42
N LYS A 130 -9.54 -4.15 7.03
CA LYS A 130 -10.94 -4.55 6.91
C LYS A 130 -11.62 -4.07 5.62
N LEU A 131 -10.94 -3.26 4.81
CA LEU A 131 -11.44 -2.85 3.49
C LEU A 131 -11.40 -4.00 2.47
N VAL A 132 -10.50 -4.98 2.65
CA VAL A 132 -10.42 -6.18 1.78
C VAL A 132 -11.22 -7.37 2.31
N SER A 133 -11.82 -7.28 3.50
CA SER A 133 -12.53 -8.38 4.16
C SER A 133 -14.04 -8.33 3.86
N PRO A 134 -14.60 -9.26 3.06
CA PRO A 134 -16.01 -9.23 2.65
C PRO A 134 -17.02 -9.28 3.80
N SER A 135 -16.62 -9.82 4.94
CA SER A 135 -17.45 -9.90 6.14
C SER A 135 -17.47 -8.62 6.97
N SER A 136 -16.66 -7.63 6.62
CA SER A 136 -16.50 -6.38 7.37
C SER A 136 -17.46 -5.30 6.89
N ASN A 137 -17.91 -4.45 7.83
CA ASN A 137 -18.68 -3.23 7.51
C ASN A 137 -17.85 -2.18 6.75
N TYR A 138 -16.52 -2.27 6.80
CA TYR A 138 -15.60 -1.39 6.06
C TYR A 138 -15.35 -1.86 4.62
N TYR A 139 -15.78 -3.08 4.26
CA TYR A 139 -15.48 -3.71 2.97
C TYR A 139 -15.77 -2.81 1.78
N ARG A 140 -14.78 -2.74 0.87
CA ARG A 140 -14.92 -2.06 -0.42
C ARG A 140 -14.37 -2.97 -1.52
N PRO A 141 -15.19 -3.44 -2.46
CA PRO A 141 -14.77 -4.41 -3.49
C PRO A 141 -13.71 -3.86 -4.44
N TYR A 142 -13.58 -2.56 -4.53
CA TYR A 142 -12.52 -1.90 -5.29
C TYR A 142 -11.17 -1.86 -4.56
N THR A 143 -11.10 -2.09 -3.24
CA THR A 143 -9.82 -2.16 -2.52
C THR A 143 -9.07 -3.43 -2.90
N LYS A 144 -7.81 -3.26 -3.31
CA LYS A 144 -6.96 -4.36 -3.77
C LYS A 144 -5.87 -4.72 -2.77
N GLY A 145 -5.59 -3.86 -1.83
CA GLY A 145 -4.67 -4.10 -0.74
C GLY A 145 -4.22 -2.83 -0.06
N GLY A 146 -3.60 -3.01 1.09
CA GLY A 146 -3.10 -1.89 1.88
C GLY A 146 -2.41 -2.34 3.15
N LYS A 147 -2.00 -1.34 3.93
CA LYS A 147 -1.38 -1.55 5.24
C LYS A 147 -1.94 -0.58 6.26
N THR A 148 -2.44 -1.13 7.34
CA THR A 148 -2.84 -0.38 8.54
C THR A 148 -1.64 -0.10 9.43
N GLY A 149 -1.66 1.03 10.14
CA GLY A 149 -0.79 1.33 11.27
C GLY A 149 -1.65 1.82 12.42
N SER A 150 -1.59 1.16 13.58
CA SER A 150 -2.36 1.57 14.75
C SER A 150 -1.43 1.79 15.93
N LEU A 151 -1.47 2.99 16.47
CA LEU A 151 -0.90 3.35 17.77
C LEU A 151 -2.06 3.61 18.74
N ASP A 152 -1.77 3.92 20.00
CA ASP A 152 -2.80 3.99 21.05
C ASP A 152 -4.05 4.77 20.61
N ASP A 153 -3.92 6.07 20.33
CA ASP A 153 -5.02 6.98 20.01
C ASP A 153 -5.21 7.24 18.51
N TRP A 154 -4.35 6.66 17.64
CA TRP A 154 -4.30 7.01 16.25
C TRP A 154 -4.33 5.77 15.35
N GLN A 155 -4.91 5.94 14.16
CA GLN A 155 -4.82 4.97 13.09
C GLN A 155 -4.31 5.62 11.81
N ASN A 156 -3.54 4.83 11.05
CA ASN A 156 -3.06 5.17 9.72
C ASN A 156 -3.48 4.08 8.74
N PHE A 157 -3.63 4.46 7.48
CA PHE A 157 -3.81 3.53 6.37
C PHE A 157 -3.13 4.07 5.11
N ALA A 158 -2.53 3.17 4.36
CA ALA A 158 -2.09 3.43 2.99
C ALA A 158 -2.38 2.20 2.14
N GLY A 159 -3.03 2.39 0.98
CA GLY A 159 -3.45 1.28 0.14
C GLY A 159 -3.83 1.72 -1.27
N TRP A 160 -4.23 0.76 -2.11
CA TRP A 160 -4.63 1.03 -3.48
C TRP A 160 -5.97 0.38 -3.81
N HIS A 161 -6.68 1.04 -4.71
CA HIS A 161 -8.07 0.77 -5.02
C HIS A 161 -8.24 0.80 -6.53
N THR A 162 -8.89 -0.22 -7.11
CA THR A 162 -9.09 -0.30 -8.56
C THR A 162 -10.55 -0.59 -8.88
N GLN A 163 -11.16 0.25 -9.71
CA GLN A 163 -12.49 0.09 -10.23
C GLN A 163 -12.53 0.57 -11.68
N ASP A 164 -13.20 -0.16 -12.55
CA ASP A 164 -13.41 0.19 -13.96
C ASP A 164 -12.13 0.52 -14.76
N GLY A 165 -11.01 -0.12 -14.38
CA GLY A 165 -9.69 0.10 -14.97
C GLY A 165 -8.88 1.23 -14.36
N GLU A 166 -9.47 2.06 -13.50
CA GLU A 166 -8.81 3.15 -12.81
C GLU A 166 -8.23 2.69 -11.47
N THR A 167 -7.05 3.16 -11.14
CA THR A 167 -6.38 2.85 -9.87
C THR A 167 -6.01 4.12 -9.12
N TYR A 168 -6.53 4.24 -7.91
CA TYR A 168 -6.15 5.28 -6.95
C TYR A 168 -5.33 4.71 -5.81
N VAL A 169 -4.45 5.53 -5.24
CA VAL A 169 -3.75 5.25 -3.98
C VAL A 169 -4.26 6.22 -2.94
N SER A 170 -4.72 5.69 -1.81
CA SER A 170 -5.11 6.48 -0.65
C SER A 170 -4.04 6.45 0.43
N VAL A 171 -3.88 7.56 1.12
CA VAL A 171 -3.05 7.67 2.32
C VAL A 171 -3.80 8.51 3.35
N VAL A 172 -4.12 7.89 4.48
CA VAL A 172 -4.73 8.52 5.65
C VAL A 172 -3.77 8.37 6.81
N LEU A 173 -3.30 9.49 7.35
CA LEU A 173 -2.34 9.50 8.45
C LEU A 173 -2.92 10.21 9.66
N HIS A 174 -2.61 9.67 10.84
CA HIS A 174 -2.90 10.29 12.13
C HIS A 174 -4.40 10.52 12.38
N SER A 175 -5.24 9.59 11.94
CA SER A 175 -6.68 9.64 12.16
C SER A 175 -7.02 9.27 13.60
N PRO A 176 -7.71 10.13 14.38
CA PRO A 176 -7.96 9.92 15.80
C PRO A 176 -9.01 8.83 16.01
N LYS A 177 -8.70 7.84 16.84
CA LYS A 177 -9.68 6.83 17.27
C LYS A 177 -10.68 7.41 18.25
N THR A 178 -11.94 6.97 18.13
CA THR A 178 -13.00 7.28 19.09
C THR A 178 -13.68 5.98 19.54
N ASP A 179 -14.54 6.07 20.55
CA ASP A 179 -15.33 4.92 21.00
C ASP A 179 -16.34 4.49 19.92
N GLU A 180 -16.85 5.45 19.13
CA GLU A 180 -17.80 5.21 18.04
C GLU A 180 -17.11 4.68 16.79
N ASP A 181 -15.87 5.10 16.52
CA ASP A 181 -15.07 4.62 15.39
C ASP A 181 -13.64 4.23 15.85
N PRO A 182 -13.41 2.97 16.15
CA PRO A 182 -12.09 2.46 16.52
C PRO A 182 -11.14 2.29 15.31
N ARG A 183 -11.64 2.49 14.08
CA ARG A 183 -10.89 2.31 12.82
C ARG A 183 -11.09 3.49 11.85
N PRO A 184 -10.89 4.73 12.30
CA PRO A 184 -11.26 5.92 11.53
C PRO A 184 -10.50 6.05 10.21
N ALA A 185 -9.26 5.61 10.14
CA ALA A 185 -8.51 5.65 8.89
C ALA A 185 -9.12 4.76 7.78
N LEU A 186 -9.82 3.67 8.15
CA LEU A 186 -10.55 2.84 7.19
C LEU A 186 -11.87 3.49 6.77
N THR A 187 -12.59 4.14 7.70
CA THR A 187 -13.79 4.92 7.42
C THR A 187 -13.47 6.06 6.46
N GLU A 188 -12.49 6.88 6.80
CA GLU A 188 -12.06 8.02 5.98
C GLU A 188 -11.55 7.58 4.59
N THR A 189 -10.82 6.45 4.52
CA THR A 189 -10.39 5.88 3.25
C THR A 189 -11.59 5.46 2.40
N ALA A 190 -12.57 4.77 2.99
CA ALA A 190 -13.76 4.34 2.28
C ALA A 190 -14.54 5.54 1.71
N GLU A 191 -14.79 6.56 2.53
CA GLU A 191 -15.48 7.79 2.12
C GLU A 191 -14.73 8.54 1.02
N LEU A 192 -13.40 8.67 1.15
CA LEU A 192 -12.55 9.33 0.16
C LEU A 192 -12.59 8.59 -1.18
N MET A 193 -12.51 7.27 -1.17
CA MET A 193 -12.51 6.47 -2.40
C MET A 193 -13.90 6.36 -3.02
N ASP A 194 -14.96 6.22 -2.21
CA ASP A 194 -16.34 6.29 -2.71
C ASP A 194 -16.59 7.63 -3.44
N TRP A 195 -16.12 8.75 -2.86
CA TRP A 195 -16.18 10.06 -3.50
C TRP A 195 -15.31 10.13 -4.77
N ALA A 196 -14.07 9.64 -4.73
CA ALA A 196 -13.17 9.73 -5.88
C ALA A 196 -13.70 8.97 -7.10
N PHE A 197 -14.16 7.73 -6.91
CA PHE A 197 -14.73 6.93 -8.00
C PHE A 197 -16.10 7.46 -8.50
N ALA A 198 -16.85 8.17 -7.66
CA ALA A 198 -18.10 8.80 -8.07
C ALA A 198 -17.91 10.14 -8.80
N THR A 199 -16.78 10.82 -8.55
CA THR A 199 -16.56 12.20 -9.02
C THR A 199 -15.71 12.24 -10.28
N PHE A 200 -14.63 11.45 -10.33
CA PHE A 200 -13.66 11.54 -11.42
C PHE A 200 -13.91 10.45 -12.47
N THR A 201 -13.79 10.87 -13.73
CA THR A 201 -13.89 9.96 -14.87
C THR A 201 -12.68 10.17 -15.79
N VAL A 202 -12.05 9.07 -16.22
CA VAL A 202 -11.04 9.14 -17.27
C VAL A 202 -11.71 9.35 -18.61
N THR A 203 -11.27 10.36 -19.33
CA THR A 203 -11.77 10.68 -20.66
C THR A 203 -10.62 10.93 -21.62
N ALA A 204 -10.90 10.75 -22.92
CA ALA A 204 -9.92 11.05 -23.96
C ALA A 204 -9.73 12.57 -24.05
N ALA A 205 -8.50 13.03 -23.76
CA ALA A 205 -8.08 14.40 -24.00
C ALA A 205 -7.62 14.60 -25.46
N LEU A 206 -6.96 13.57 -26.02
CA LEU A 206 -6.58 13.49 -27.42
C LEU A 206 -6.92 12.09 -27.94
N ASP A 207 -7.46 12.01 -29.13
CA ASP A 207 -7.86 10.80 -29.83
C ASP A 207 -7.24 10.85 -31.23
N THR A 208 -6.42 9.87 -31.58
CA THR A 208 -5.73 9.79 -32.87
C THR A 208 -6.70 9.72 -34.07
N THR A 209 -7.95 9.38 -33.82
CA THR A 209 -9.02 9.35 -34.87
C THR A 209 -9.71 10.69 -35.08
N GLN A 210 -9.55 11.64 -34.16
CA GLN A 210 -10.17 12.95 -34.19
C GLN A 210 -9.17 14.03 -34.62
N PRO A 211 -9.49 14.87 -35.63
CA PRO A 211 -8.60 15.94 -36.03
C PRO A 211 -8.55 17.04 -34.96
N ILE A 212 -7.36 17.56 -34.70
CA ILE A 212 -7.17 18.72 -33.82
C ILE A 212 -7.53 20.00 -34.57
N THR A 213 -7.08 20.13 -35.81
CA THR A 213 -7.26 21.31 -36.66
C THR A 213 -7.00 21.00 -38.10
N GLU A 214 -7.42 21.93 -38.96
CA GLU A 214 -7.13 21.94 -40.39
C GLU A 214 -6.18 23.10 -40.70
N LEU A 215 -5.09 22.81 -41.40
CA LEU A 215 -4.09 23.83 -41.79
C LEU A 215 -4.05 24.02 -43.31
N PRO A 216 -3.92 25.25 -43.80
CA PRO A 216 -3.74 25.50 -45.22
C PRO A 216 -2.37 25.01 -45.69
N ILE A 217 -2.35 24.42 -46.91
CA ILE A 217 -1.12 24.02 -47.58
C ILE A 217 -0.84 25.00 -48.70
N VAL A 218 0.39 25.51 -48.74
CA VAL A 218 0.89 26.39 -49.78
C VAL A 218 1.65 25.56 -50.83
N TYR A 219 1.41 25.79 -52.09
CA TYR A 219 2.03 25.12 -53.24
C TYR A 219 1.67 23.64 -53.41
N SER A 220 0.55 23.17 -52.88
CA SER A 220 -0.02 21.85 -53.23
C SER A 220 -0.85 21.96 -54.52
N SER A 221 -0.77 20.93 -55.39
CA SER A 221 -1.59 20.80 -56.58
C SER A 221 -2.80 19.87 -56.41
N GLN A 222 -2.97 19.28 -55.23
CA GLN A 222 -3.99 18.25 -54.97
C GLN A 222 -5.02 18.64 -53.90
N THR A 223 -4.59 19.43 -52.90
CA THR A 223 -5.46 19.88 -51.83
C THR A 223 -4.98 21.23 -51.29
N ASP A 224 -5.91 22.06 -50.83
CA ASP A 224 -5.60 23.37 -50.25
C ASP A 224 -5.37 23.31 -48.73
N THR A 225 -5.69 22.18 -48.10
CA THR A 225 -5.60 21.99 -46.63
C THR A 225 -5.12 20.59 -46.24
N VAL A 226 -4.65 20.45 -45.01
CA VAL A 226 -4.32 19.17 -44.36
C VAL A 226 -4.90 19.11 -42.98
N MET A 227 -5.49 17.96 -42.61
CA MET A 227 -5.96 17.68 -41.27
C MET A 227 -4.80 17.23 -40.39
N ILE A 228 -4.70 17.82 -39.22
CA ILE A 228 -3.70 17.46 -38.20
C ILE A 228 -4.39 16.60 -37.13
N TYR A 229 -3.83 15.45 -36.88
CA TYR A 229 -4.29 14.50 -35.87
C TYR A 229 -3.24 14.40 -34.75
N PRO A 230 -3.63 14.02 -33.51
CA PRO A 230 -2.67 13.64 -32.49
C PRO A 230 -1.80 12.47 -32.96
N ALA A 231 -0.51 12.45 -32.57
CA ALA A 231 0.35 11.32 -32.84
C ALA A 231 0.02 10.11 -31.96
N ASP A 232 -0.44 10.39 -30.74
CA ASP A 232 -0.79 9.38 -29.73
C ASP A 232 -2.12 9.76 -29.05
N ASP A 233 -2.85 8.75 -28.59
CA ASP A 233 -3.99 8.95 -27.70
C ASP A 233 -3.53 9.45 -26.33
N MET A 234 -4.28 10.37 -25.76
CA MET A 234 -4.04 10.90 -24.44
C MET A 234 -5.30 10.88 -23.61
N GLN A 235 -5.22 10.37 -22.41
CA GLN A 235 -6.31 10.37 -21.44
C GLN A 235 -6.06 11.39 -20.34
N THR A 236 -7.12 11.94 -19.79
CA THR A 236 -7.08 12.83 -18.63
C THR A 236 -8.19 12.49 -17.66
N LEU A 237 -7.98 12.83 -16.39
CA LEU A 237 -8.97 12.71 -15.33
C LEU A 237 -9.75 14.03 -15.24
N LEU A 238 -11.07 13.95 -15.40
CA LEU A 238 -11.97 15.10 -15.27
C LEU A 238 -12.97 14.87 -14.14
N PRO A 239 -13.29 15.92 -13.35
CA PRO A 239 -14.36 15.87 -12.37
C PRO A 239 -15.75 15.82 -13.00
#